data_abba8d42e0f26b783048d62639ee218b
#
_entry.id   abba8d42e0f26b783048d62639ee218b
#
_cell.length_a   1.000
_cell.length_b   1.000
_cell.length_c   1.000
_cell.angle_alpha   90.00
_cell.angle_beta   90.00
_cell.angle_gamma   90.00
#
_symmetry.space_group_name_H-M   'P 1'
#
loop_
_entity.id
_entity.type
_entity.pdbx_description
1 polymer ?
#
loop_
_entity_poly.entity_id
_entity_poly.type
_entity_poly.pdbx_seq_one_letter_code
_entity_poly.pdbx_strand_id
1 'polypeptide(L)'
;RFSYYGMRAILILFLTEAEHGGFAMSSETAGVIYGLYTACVYLVALPGGWIADRLIGQRQAIFVGGIIIASGHFTLAVTGQFTFYLGLILIIVGTGLLKPNVSAIVGGLYPEGGAQRDGGFSIFYMGINIGAFLGPLICGYLGQNINWHLGFSIAGIGMVIGLISYKFGQRYLGDVGK
;
A
#
# COMPACT_ATOMS: atom_id res chain seq x y z
N ARG A 1 -5.08 -2.38 -1.30
CA ARG A 1 -5.56 -0.98 -1.42
C ARG A 1 -6.10 -0.42 -0.09
N PHE A 2 -6.82 -1.24 0.69
CA PHE A 2 -7.25 -0.85 2.03
C PHE A 2 -6.12 -0.22 2.86
N SER A 3 -5.01 -0.92 2.99
CA SER A 3 -3.81 -0.50 3.72
C SER A 3 -3.27 0.86 3.23
N TYR A 4 -3.07 1.01 1.93
CA TYR A 4 -2.51 2.23 1.34
C TYR A 4 -3.43 3.45 1.52
N TYR A 5 -4.72 3.31 1.18
CA TYR A 5 -5.66 4.43 1.29
C TYR A 5 -6.02 4.74 2.74
N GLY A 6 -6.10 3.71 3.61
CA GLY A 6 -6.31 3.91 5.03
C GLY A 6 -5.20 4.73 5.69
N MET A 7 -3.94 4.35 5.42
CA MET A 7 -2.79 5.11 5.92
C MET A 7 -2.76 6.54 5.36
N ARG A 8 -2.97 6.70 4.05
CA ARG A 8 -2.96 8.04 3.43
C ARG A 8 -3.99 8.98 4.01
N ALA A 9 -5.18 8.48 4.35
CA ALA A 9 -6.25 9.31 4.92
C ALA A 9 -5.87 9.89 6.28
N ILE A 10 -5.13 9.15 7.09
CA ILE A 10 -4.72 9.61 8.42
C ILE A 10 -3.35 10.29 8.43
N LEU A 11 -2.55 10.17 7.38
CA LEU A 11 -1.17 10.67 7.34
C LEU A 11 -1.09 12.17 7.57
N ILE A 12 -1.84 12.97 6.81
CA ILE A 12 -1.80 14.42 6.93
C ILE A 12 -2.40 14.90 8.25
N LEU A 13 -3.44 14.22 8.73
CA LEU A 13 -4.07 14.52 10.02
C LEU A 13 -3.10 14.27 11.16
N PHE A 14 -2.40 13.13 11.15
CA PHE A 14 -1.36 12.81 12.13
C PHE A 14 -0.22 13.82 12.14
N LEU A 15 0.22 14.29 10.97
CA LEU A 15 1.30 15.28 10.88
C LEU A 15 0.92 16.64 11.48
N THR A 16 -0.35 17.05 11.35
CA THR A 16 -0.84 18.36 11.83
C THR A 16 -1.42 18.33 13.23
N GLU A 17 -1.78 17.16 13.74
CA GLU A 17 -2.41 17.01 15.07
C GLU A 17 -1.42 17.31 16.20
N ALA A 18 -1.86 18.10 17.18
CA ALA A 18 -1.06 18.52 18.33
C ALA A 18 -1.45 17.80 19.63
N GLU A 19 -2.73 17.42 19.78
CA GLU A 19 -3.28 17.01 21.08
C GLU A 19 -3.19 15.50 21.37
N HIS A 20 -3.20 14.66 20.31
CA HIS A 20 -3.30 13.20 20.45
C HIS A 20 -2.06 12.45 19.99
N GLY A 21 -0.88 13.05 20.14
CA GLY A 21 0.41 12.40 19.83
C GLY A 21 0.84 12.50 18.37
N GLY A 22 0.25 13.41 17.59
CA GLY A 22 0.73 13.81 16.28
C GLY A 22 1.99 14.68 16.36
N PHE A 23 2.49 15.12 15.21
CA PHE A 23 3.75 15.89 15.16
C PHE A 23 3.58 17.41 15.26
N ALA A 24 2.36 17.91 15.32
CA ALA A 24 2.05 19.34 15.41
C ALA A 24 2.73 20.20 14.34
N MET A 25 2.91 19.66 13.13
CA MET A 25 3.55 20.37 12.02
C MET A 25 2.59 21.40 11.41
N SER A 26 3.16 22.45 10.82
CA SER A 26 2.35 23.36 10.01
C SER A 26 1.69 22.62 8.82
N SER A 27 0.51 23.08 8.43
CA SER A 27 -0.20 22.50 7.27
C SER A 27 0.65 22.54 5.98
N GLU A 28 1.50 23.55 5.84
CA GLU A 28 2.45 23.68 4.74
C GLU A 28 3.48 22.56 4.75
N THR A 29 4.14 22.32 5.88
CA THR A 29 5.16 21.26 6.04
C THR A 29 4.53 19.88 5.87
N ALA A 30 3.38 19.64 6.48
CA ALA A 30 2.63 18.37 6.32
C ALA A 30 2.24 18.12 4.85
N GLY A 31 1.82 19.16 4.14
CA GLY A 31 1.51 19.11 2.71
C GLY A 31 2.72 18.76 1.85
N VAL A 32 3.90 19.32 2.15
CA VAL A 32 5.15 19.00 1.46
C VAL A 32 5.54 17.54 1.68
N ILE A 33 5.49 17.04 2.92
CA ILE A 33 5.80 15.63 3.24
C ILE A 33 4.84 14.69 2.53
N TYR A 34 3.54 14.98 2.56
CA TYR A 34 2.52 14.20 1.88
C TYR A 34 2.71 14.19 0.35
N GLY A 35 3.00 15.35 -0.24
CA GLY A 35 3.26 15.50 -1.67
C GLY A 35 4.51 14.74 -2.10
N LEU A 36 5.61 14.88 -1.36
CA LEU A 36 6.87 14.18 -1.60
C LEU A 36 6.70 12.66 -1.48
N TYR A 37 6.03 12.20 -0.42
CA TYR A 37 5.69 10.79 -0.24
C TYR A 37 4.93 10.25 -1.46
N THR A 38 3.89 10.94 -1.88
CA THR A 38 3.06 10.54 -3.02
C THR A 38 3.87 10.49 -4.33
N ALA A 39 4.69 11.51 -4.59
CA ALA A 39 5.57 11.56 -5.76
C ALA A 39 6.56 10.38 -5.76
N CYS A 40 7.21 10.11 -4.64
CA CYS A 40 8.14 8.99 -4.49
C CYS A 40 7.47 7.64 -4.75
N VAL A 41 6.24 7.43 -4.28
CA VAL A 41 5.47 6.19 -4.55
C VAL A 41 5.30 5.94 -6.06
N TYR A 42 5.06 6.99 -6.85
CA TYR A 42 4.95 6.85 -8.31
C TYR A 42 6.31 6.68 -8.98
N LEU A 43 7.32 7.42 -8.56
CA LEU A 43 8.69 7.33 -9.13
C LEU A 43 9.30 5.94 -8.91
N VAL A 44 9.17 5.39 -7.70
CA VAL A 44 9.74 4.07 -7.35
C VAL A 44 9.01 2.91 -8.05
N ALA A 45 7.81 3.15 -8.59
CA ALA A 45 7.11 2.14 -9.39
C ALA A 45 7.87 1.76 -10.68
N LEU A 46 8.63 2.68 -11.28
CA LEU A 46 9.43 2.42 -12.48
C LEU A 46 10.56 1.40 -12.21
N PRO A 47 11.50 1.66 -11.28
CA PRO A 47 12.52 0.67 -10.94
C PRO A 47 11.92 -0.59 -10.32
N GLY A 48 10.80 -0.50 -9.58
CA GLY A 48 10.13 -1.67 -9.02
C GLY A 48 9.59 -2.64 -10.07
N GLY A 49 9.00 -2.13 -11.15
CA GLY A 49 8.60 -2.94 -12.30
C GLY A 49 9.79 -3.56 -12.99
N TRP A 50 10.86 -2.78 -13.24
CA TRP A 50 12.08 -3.29 -13.86
C TRP A 50 12.75 -4.41 -13.05
N ILE A 51 12.82 -4.26 -11.71
CA ILE A 51 13.36 -5.30 -10.81
C ILE A 51 12.53 -6.59 -10.92
N ALA A 52 11.21 -6.45 -10.95
CA ALA A 52 10.33 -7.60 -11.09
C ALA A 52 10.50 -8.32 -12.42
N ASP A 53 10.60 -7.57 -13.51
CA ASP A 53 10.68 -8.17 -14.86
C ASP A 53 12.05 -8.81 -15.16
N ARG A 54 13.13 -8.32 -14.53
CA ARG A 54 14.49 -8.73 -14.85
C ARG A 54 15.17 -9.60 -13.80
N LEU A 55 14.78 -9.48 -12.51
CA LEU A 55 15.57 -10.07 -11.43
C LEU A 55 14.80 -11.12 -10.61
N ILE A 56 13.56 -10.83 -10.17
CA ILE A 56 12.90 -11.67 -9.17
C ILE A 56 11.56 -12.27 -9.60
N GLY A 57 11.01 -11.84 -10.74
CA GLY A 57 9.67 -12.22 -11.18
C GLY A 57 8.56 -11.42 -10.47
N GLN A 58 7.45 -11.21 -11.17
CA GLN A 58 6.34 -10.37 -10.68
C GLN A 58 5.69 -10.92 -9.41
N ARG A 59 5.58 -12.25 -9.28
CA ARG A 59 5.00 -12.88 -8.08
C ARG A 59 5.81 -12.60 -6.82
N GLN A 60 7.12 -12.75 -6.92
CA GLN A 60 8.00 -12.50 -5.78
C GLN A 60 8.04 -11.00 -5.46
N ALA A 61 8.06 -10.14 -6.47
CA ALA A 61 8.01 -8.69 -6.29
C ALA A 61 6.75 -8.25 -5.53
N ILE A 62 5.57 -8.82 -5.84
CA ILE A 62 4.34 -8.55 -5.10
C ILE A 62 4.45 -9.02 -3.65
N PHE A 63 4.93 -10.23 -3.43
CA PHE A 63 5.01 -10.82 -2.09
C PHE A 63 6.01 -10.06 -1.20
N VAL A 64 7.23 -9.83 -1.70
CA VAL A 64 8.27 -9.06 -1.00
C VAL A 64 7.83 -7.62 -0.78
N GLY A 65 7.28 -6.97 -1.81
CA GLY A 65 6.74 -5.63 -1.71
C GLY A 65 5.65 -5.52 -0.65
N GLY A 66 4.76 -6.50 -0.58
CA GLY A 66 3.72 -6.57 0.45
C GLY A 66 4.26 -6.73 1.88
N ILE A 67 5.30 -7.56 2.07
CA ILE A 67 5.99 -7.70 3.37
C ILE A 67 6.62 -6.37 3.77
N ILE A 68 7.32 -5.70 2.87
CA ILE A 68 7.95 -4.40 3.13
C ILE A 68 6.89 -3.35 3.49
N ILE A 69 5.73 -3.31 2.80
CA ILE A 69 4.63 -2.41 3.13
C ILE A 69 4.07 -2.71 4.53
N ALA A 70 3.82 -3.98 4.85
CA ALA A 70 3.31 -4.37 6.17
C ALA A 70 4.29 -3.94 7.27
N SER A 71 5.59 -4.20 7.09
CA SER A 71 6.64 -3.74 8.01
C SER A 71 6.65 -2.22 8.15
N GLY A 72 6.47 -1.48 7.04
CA GLY A 72 6.37 -0.02 7.07
C GLY A 72 5.19 0.48 7.90
N HIS A 73 4.02 -0.13 7.78
CA HIS A 73 2.84 0.25 8.59
C HIS A 73 3.05 -0.05 10.08
N PHE A 74 3.64 -1.19 10.43
CA PHE A 74 3.96 -1.48 11.83
C PHE A 74 5.07 -0.57 12.38
N THR A 75 6.01 -0.14 11.54
CA THR A 75 7.02 0.85 11.91
C THR A 75 6.38 2.22 12.16
N LEU A 76 5.38 2.64 11.37
CA LEU A 76 4.57 3.84 11.64
C LEU A 76 3.77 3.75 12.94
N ALA A 77 3.42 2.54 13.37
CA ALA A 77 2.73 2.31 14.63
C ALA A 77 3.62 2.49 15.87
N VAL A 78 4.94 2.55 15.69
CA VAL A 78 5.89 2.84 16.76
C VAL A 78 6.10 4.35 16.87
N THR A 79 6.02 4.88 18.11
CA THR A 79 6.22 6.31 18.38
C THR A 79 7.66 6.74 18.09
N GLY A 80 7.83 7.84 17.36
CA GLY A 80 9.13 8.44 17.09
C GLY A 80 9.26 9.00 15.67
N GLN A 81 10.01 10.08 15.53
CA GLN A 81 10.25 10.69 14.22
C GLN A 81 11.04 9.76 13.28
N PHE A 82 12.07 9.11 13.79
CA PHE A 82 12.88 8.20 13.00
C PHE A 82 12.05 7.02 12.45
N THR A 83 11.27 6.36 13.31
CA THR A 83 10.38 5.25 12.95
C THR A 83 9.31 5.70 11.95
N PHE A 84 8.81 6.92 12.08
CA PHE A 84 7.85 7.48 11.16
C PHE A 84 8.43 7.61 9.73
N TYR A 85 9.56 8.29 9.56
CA TYR A 85 10.17 8.44 8.24
C TYR A 85 10.65 7.11 7.66
N LEU A 86 11.19 6.22 8.50
CA LEU A 86 11.56 4.87 8.07
C LEU A 86 10.34 4.10 7.57
N GLY A 87 9.22 4.17 8.27
CA GLY A 87 7.95 3.56 7.86
C GLY A 87 7.47 4.07 6.51
N LEU A 88 7.52 5.38 6.26
CA LEU A 88 7.17 5.97 4.97
C LEU A 88 8.07 5.46 3.84
N ILE A 89 9.38 5.39 4.07
CA ILE A 89 10.35 4.88 3.08
C ILE A 89 10.05 3.42 2.75
N LEU A 90 9.80 2.59 3.75
CA LEU A 90 9.44 1.18 3.54
C LEU A 90 8.15 1.05 2.71
N ILE A 91 7.13 1.85 3.00
CA ILE A 91 5.88 1.85 2.23
C ILE A 91 6.11 2.30 0.79
N ILE A 92 6.94 3.31 0.55
CA ILE A 92 7.33 3.77 -0.80
C ILE A 92 7.97 2.63 -1.58
N VAL A 93 9.02 2.01 -1.03
CA VAL A 93 9.76 0.92 -1.68
C VAL A 93 8.86 -0.28 -1.94
N GLY A 94 8.12 -0.74 -0.93
CA GLY A 94 7.22 -1.87 -1.07
C GLY A 94 6.09 -1.62 -2.08
N THR A 95 5.54 -0.41 -2.11
CA THR A 95 4.50 -0.04 -3.08
C THR A 95 5.05 0.03 -4.51
N GLY A 96 6.29 0.48 -4.68
CA GLY A 96 6.99 0.45 -5.96
C GLY A 96 7.14 -0.96 -6.52
N LEU A 97 7.45 -1.94 -5.67
CA LEU A 97 7.51 -3.35 -6.07
C LEU A 97 6.13 -3.96 -6.31
N LEU A 98 5.13 -3.65 -5.49
CA LEU A 98 3.82 -4.30 -5.54
C LEU A 98 2.92 -3.74 -6.64
N LYS A 99 2.78 -2.42 -6.69
CA LYS A 99 1.72 -1.75 -7.46
C LYS A 99 1.76 -2.04 -8.98
N PRO A 100 2.90 -1.91 -9.69
CA PRO A 100 2.96 -2.20 -11.12
C PRO A 100 2.73 -3.69 -11.42
N ASN A 101 3.27 -4.56 -10.58
CA ASN A 101 3.27 -5.99 -10.80
C ASN A 101 1.91 -6.66 -10.58
N VAL A 102 1.08 -6.17 -9.65
CA VAL A 102 -0.30 -6.65 -9.49
C VAL A 102 -1.10 -6.43 -10.77
N SER A 103 -1.02 -5.24 -11.37
CA SER A 103 -1.74 -4.93 -12.61
C SER A 103 -1.21 -5.77 -13.78
N ALA A 104 0.10 -6.01 -13.84
CA ALA A 104 0.73 -6.84 -14.86
C ALA A 104 0.25 -8.30 -14.77
N ILE A 105 0.18 -8.88 -13.57
CA ILE A 105 -0.35 -10.24 -13.36
C ILE A 105 -1.81 -10.32 -13.80
N VAL A 106 -2.67 -9.36 -13.41
CA VAL A 106 -4.08 -9.36 -13.87
C VAL A 106 -4.16 -9.34 -15.39
N GLY A 107 -3.34 -8.52 -16.06
CA GLY A 107 -3.26 -8.50 -17.52
C GLY A 107 -2.79 -9.83 -18.12
N GLY A 108 -1.82 -10.48 -17.49
CA GLY A 108 -1.25 -11.76 -17.92
C GLY A 108 -2.19 -12.97 -17.76
N LEU A 109 -3.20 -12.89 -16.90
CA LEU A 109 -4.23 -13.93 -16.75
C LEU A 109 -5.16 -14.05 -17.97
N TYR A 110 -5.21 -13.01 -18.81
CA TYR A 110 -6.11 -12.94 -19.98
C TYR A 110 -5.30 -12.60 -21.24
N PRO A 111 -4.46 -13.52 -21.73
CA PRO A 111 -3.57 -13.25 -22.87
C PRO A 111 -4.32 -12.96 -24.16
N GLU A 112 -5.52 -13.53 -24.34
CA GLU A 112 -6.35 -13.33 -25.54
C GLU A 112 -7.06 -11.97 -25.58
N GLY A 113 -7.05 -11.23 -24.44
CA GLY A 113 -7.72 -9.93 -24.36
C GLY A 113 -9.24 -10.01 -24.38
N GLY A 114 -9.89 -8.98 -24.94
CA GLY A 114 -11.35 -8.95 -25.15
C GLY A 114 -12.17 -8.85 -23.87
N ALA A 115 -13.44 -9.23 -23.94
CA ALA A 115 -14.43 -9.07 -22.87
C ALA A 115 -14.04 -9.78 -21.55
N GLN A 116 -13.32 -10.89 -21.62
CA GLN A 116 -12.87 -11.60 -20.43
C GLN A 116 -11.81 -10.79 -19.66
N ARG A 117 -10.87 -10.17 -20.36
CA ARG A 117 -9.87 -9.28 -19.77
C ARG A 117 -10.53 -8.04 -19.16
N ASP A 118 -11.48 -7.45 -19.84
CA ASP A 118 -12.22 -6.27 -19.36
C ASP A 118 -13.01 -6.64 -18.08
N GLY A 119 -13.65 -7.81 -18.07
CA GLY A 119 -14.33 -8.35 -16.89
C GLY A 119 -13.37 -8.57 -15.72
N GLY A 120 -12.20 -9.15 -15.96
CA GLY A 120 -11.15 -9.36 -14.96
C GLY A 120 -10.64 -8.05 -14.35
N PHE A 121 -10.38 -7.05 -15.19
CA PHE A 121 -9.99 -5.71 -14.72
C PHE A 121 -11.14 -5.00 -13.99
N SER A 122 -12.39 -5.19 -14.41
CA SER A 122 -13.56 -4.62 -13.70
C SER A 122 -13.66 -5.15 -12.27
N ILE A 123 -13.49 -6.45 -12.07
CA ILE A 123 -13.45 -7.07 -10.72
C ILE A 123 -12.26 -6.54 -9.92
N PHE A 124 -11.10 -6.44 -10.55
CA PHE A 124 -9.89 -5.90 -9.91
C PHE A 124 -10.09 -4.46 -9.44
N TYR A 125 -10.65 -3.59 -10.28
CA TYR A 125 -10.96 -2.20 -9.92
C TYR A 125 -12.06 -2.08 -8.87
N MET A 126 -13.06 -2.96 -8.88
CA MET A 126 -14.06 -3.02 -7.82
C MET A 126 -13.41 -3.33 -6.46
N GLY A 127 -12.49 -4.29 -6.40
CA GLY A 127 -11.71 -4.57 -5.18
C GLY A 127 -10.85 -3.38 -4.73
N ILE A 128 -10.26 -2.62 -5.67
CA ILE A 128 -9.53 -1.38 -5.37
C ILE A 128 -10.47 -0.36 -4.73
N ASN A 129 -11.65 -0.13 -5.29
CA ASN A 129 -12.61 0.86 -4.82
C ASN A 129 -13.19 0.50 -3.44
N ILE A 130 -13.49 -0.77 -3.20
CA ILE A 130 -13.92 -1.25 -1.88
C ILE A 130 -12.82 -0.98 -0.84
N GLY A 131 -11.57 -1.30 -1.15
CA GLY A 131 -10.43 -1.01 -0.27
C GLY A 131 -10.22 0.48 -0.05
N ALA A 132 -10.40 1.31 -1.09
CA ALA A 132 -10.29 2.76 -1.01
C ALA A 132 -11.40 3.40 -0.17
N PHE A 133 -12.57 2.79 -0.10
CA PHE A 133 -13.69 3.23 0.73
C PHE A 133 -13.52 2.77 2.19
N LEU A 134 -13.30 1.48 2.42
CA LEU A 134 -13.20 0.92 3.77
C LEU A 134 -11.92 1.34 4.50
N GLY A 135 -10.81 1.53 3.79
CA GLY A 135 -9.54 1.91 4.40
C GLY A 135 -9.60 3.21 5.17
N PRO A 136 -9.95 4.35 4.54
CA PRO A 136 -10.12 5.63 5.22
C PRO A 136 -11.16 5.59 6.34
N LEU A 137 -12.26 4.87 6.12
CA LEU A 137 -13.35 4.77 7.10
C LEU A 137 -12.87 4.10 8.40
N ILE A 138 -12.23 2.95 8.29
CA ILE A 138 -11.79 2.15 9.45
C ILE A 138 -10.53 2.75 10.08
N CYS A 139 -9.48 2.98 9.28
CA CYS A 139 -8.24 3.55 9.80
C CYS A 139 -8.44 4.99 10.30
N GLY A 140 -9.28 5.78 9.61
CA GLY A 140 -9.60 7.14 10.01
C GLY A 140 -10.37 7.19 11.33
N TYR A 141 -11.40 6.36 11.47
CA TYR A 141 -12.15 6.27 12.72
C TYR A 141 -11.28 5.87 13.91
N LEU A 142 -10.47 4.81 13.76
CA LEU A 142 -9.58 4.33 14.82
C LEU A 142 -8.46 5.32 15.12
N GLY A 143 -7.87 5.93 14.08
CA GLY A 143 -6.82 6.92 14.24
C GLY A 143 -7.27 8.15 15.01
N GLN A 144 -8.40 8.74 14.61
CA GLN A 144 -8.88 9.98 15.19
C GLN A 144 -9.57 9.82 16.56
N ASN A 145 -10.30 8.72 16.77
CA ASN A 145 -11.11 8.55 17.99
C ASN A 145 -10.42 7.71 19.06
N ILE A 146 -9.39 6.94 18.73
CA ILE A 146 -8.70 6.08 19.69
C ILE A 146 -7.21 6.43 19.76
N ASN A 147 -6.47 6.17 18.67
CA ASN A 147 -5.03 6.42 18.63
C ASN A 147 -4.51 6.32 17.18
N TRP A 148 -3.67 7.26 16.76
CA TRP A 148 -3.06 7.28 15.42
C TRP A 148 -2.26 6.02 15.10
N HIS A 149 -1.50 5.52 16.08
CA HIS A 149 -0.69 4.32 15.93
C HIS A 149 -1.54 3.06 15.71
N LEU A 150 -2.74 3.02 16.31
CA LEU A 150 -3.71 1.96 16.04
C LEU A 150 -4.23 2.03 14.60
N GLY A 151 -4.51 3.23 14.07
CA GLY A 151 -4.89 3.43 12.67
C GLY A 151 -3.84 2.89 11.70
N PHE A 152 -2.56 3.17 11.95
CA PHE A 152 -1.45 2.63 11.16
C PHE A 152 -1.30 1.10 11.31
N SER A 153 -1.49 0.57 12.52
CA SER A 153 -1.45 -0.88 12.78
C SER A 153 -2.53 -1.63 12.01
N ILE A 154 -3.76 -1.13 11.98
CA ILE A 154 -4.87 -1.73 11.24
C ILE A 154 -4.61 -1.72 9.72
N ALA A 155 -3.99 -0.67 9.21
CA ALA A 155 -3.52 -0.65 7.82
C ALA A 155 -2.50 -1.77 7.56
N GLY A 156 -1.57 -2.01 8.50
CA GLY A 156 -0.62 -3.12 8.47
C GLY A 156 -1.28 -4.50 8.50
N ILE A 157 -2.24 -4.69 9.40
CA ILE A 157 -3.02 -5.94 9.51
C ILE A 157 -3.77 -6.20 8.19
N GLY A 158 -4.39 -5.19 7.59
CA GLY A 158 -5.03 -5.31 6.29
C GLY A 158 -4.07 -5.77 5.19
N MET A 159 -2.80 -5.32 5.22
CA MET A 159 -1.77 -5.79 4.29
C MET A 159 -1.39 -7.26 4.55
N VAL A 160 -1.25 -7.67 5.80
CA VAL A 160 -0.94 -9.06 6.17
C VAL A 160 -2.06 -10.00 5.70
N ILE A 161 -3.33 -9.64 5.91
CA ILE A 161 -4.48 -10.40 5.39
C ILE A 161 -4.40 -10.51 3.85
N GLY A 162 -4.09 -9.41 3.18
CA GLY A 162 -3.88 -9.40 1.73
C GLY A 162 -2.75 -10.34 1.28
N LEU A 163 -1.62 -10.36 2.00
CA LEU A 163 -0.49 -11.27 1.71
C LEU A 163 -0.85 -12.74 1.91
N ILE A 164 -1.58 -13.05 2.98
CA ILE A 164 -2.08 -14.42 3.26
C ILE A 164 -3.01 -14.84 2.11
N SER A 165 -3.99 -14.02 1.77
CA SER A 165 -4.90 -14.26 0.65
C SER A 165 -4.16 -14.44 -0.67
N TYR A 166 -3.15 -13.61 -0.93
CA TYR A 166 -2.29 -13.71 -2.12
C TYR A 166 -1.53 -15.03 -2.15
N LYS A 167 -0.92 -15.43 -1.03
CA LYS A 167 -0.17 -16.69 -0.93
C LYS A 167 -1.04 -17.91 -1.24
N PHE A 168 -2.26 -17.96 -0.69
CA PHE A 168 -3.22 -19.01 -1.00
C PHE A 168 -3.74 -18.95 -2.44
N GLY A 169 -3.90 -17.73 -2.98
CA GLY A 169 -4.34 -17.50 -4.36
C GLY A 169 -3.30 -17.81 -5.43
N GLN A 170 -2.02 -17.86 -5.11
CA GLN A 170 -0.94 -18.12 -6.08
C GLN A 170 -1.13 -19.39 -6.90
N ARG A 171 -1.75 -20.41 -6.32
CA ARG A 171 -2.04 -21.69 -7.00
C ARG A 171 -2.93 -21.54 -8.24
N TYR A 172 -3.74 -20.47 -8.29
CA TYR A 172 -4.65 -20.21 -9.41
C TYR A 172 -4.00 -19.38 -10.53
N LEU A 173 -2.78 -18.87 -10.31
CA LEU A 173 -2.09 -18.03 -11.30
C LEU A 173 -1.37 -18.84 -12.40
N GLY A 174 -1.31 -20.16 -12.30
CA GLY A 174 -0.61 -21.01 -13.27
C GLY A 174 0.87 -20.59 -13.39
N ASP A 175 1.32 -20.19 -14.59
CA ASP A 175 2.69 -19.74 -14.86
C ASP A 175 2.83 -18.21 -14.96
N VAL A 176 1.73 -17.47 -14.85
CA VAL A 176 1.73 -16.01 -14.97
C VAL A 176 2.56 -15.37 -13.86
N GLY A 177 3.54 -14.53 -14.22
CA GLY A 177 4.35 -13.73 -13.30
C GLY A 177 5.48 -14.49 -12.57
N LYS A 178 5.86 -15.69 -13.06
CA LYS A 178 7.05 -16.40 -12.60
C LYS A 178 8.33 -15.72 -13.06
#